data_efa52c02e92539ef91649b48fda72759
#
_entry.id   efa52c02e92539ef91649b48fda72759
#
_cell.length_a   1.000
_cell.length_b   1.000
_cell.length_c   1.000
_cell.angle_alpha   90.00
_cell.angle_beta   90.00
_cell.angle_gamma   90.00
#
_symmetry.space_group_name_H-M   'P 1'
#
loop_
_entity.id
_entity.type
_entity.pdbx_description
1 polymer ?
#
loop_
_entity_poly.entity_id
_entity_poly.type
_entity_poly.pdbx_seq_one_letter_code
_entity_poly.pdbx_strand_id
1 'polypeptide(L)'
;MQRIVFLQQIGDFDKTILLRLKNQLKSAFKEFNLSFKIVKGEIPLEESDYDSPRRQYNANAILNKIAQCLQDKQYFRTLAITDKDIFSGRLNFVFGLAMNPNVKFLRFPIVALISITRLRE
;
A
#
# COMPACT_ATOMS: atom_id res chain seq x y z
N MET A 1 5.45 5.85 23.41
CA MET A 1 5.98 6.23 22.09
C MET A 1 4.93 5.96 21.01
N GLN A 2 4.61 6.94 20.23
CA GLN A 2 3.61 6.83 19.18
C GLN A 2 4.18 6.14 17.95
N ARG A 3 3.42 5.23 17.38
CA ARG A 3 3.80 4.53 16.15
C ARG A 3 3.15 5.20 14.97
N ILE A 4 3.92 5.41 13.92
CA ILE A 4 3.44 6.08 12.71
C ILE A 4 3.26 5.05 11.60
N VAL A 5 2.08 5.08 10.99
CA VAL A 5 1.77 4.32 9.79
C VAL A 5 1.69 5.31 8.64
N PHE A 6 2.47 5.08 7.60
CA PHE A 6 2.50 5.96 6.44
C PHE A 6 1.54 5.44 5.38
N LEU A 7 0.77 6.35 4.80
CA LEU A 7 -0.16 6.03 3.72
C LEU A 7 0.45 6.52 2.42
N GLN A 8 0.68 5.59 1.51
CA GLN A 8 1.37 5.86 0.25
C GLN A 8 0.43 5.61 -0.92
N GLN A 9 0.23 6.63 -1.73
CA GLN A 9 -0.56 6.50 -2.95
C GLN A 9 0.25 5.79 -4.03
N ILE A 10 -0.38 4.81 -4.67
CA ILE A 10 0.19 4.09 -5.80
C ILE A 10 -0.67 4.36 -7.01
N GLY A 11 -0.08 4.99 -8.01
CA GLY A 11 -0.82 5.43 -9.19
C GLY A 11 -1.50 6.77 -8.98
N ASP A 12 -2.23 7.18 -9.99
CA ASP A 12 -2.88 8.49 -10.01
C ASP A 12 -4.38 8.34 -9.69
N PHE A 13 -4.78 8.85 -8.55
CA PHE A 13 -6.19 8.93 -8.19
C PHE A 13 -6.40 10.10 -7.23
N ASP A 14 -7.65 10.40 -6.94
CA ASP A 14 -8.02 11.57 -6.13
C ASP A 14 -7.52 11.41 -4.70
N LYS A 15 -6.69 12.34 -4.28
CA LYS A 15 -6.08 12.31 -2.94
C LYS A 15 -7.10 12.47 -1.81
N THR A 16 -8.29 12.94 -2.10
CA THR A 16 -9.33 13.01 -1.06
C THR A 16 -9.69 11.63 -0.53
N ILE A 17 -9.48 10.58 -1.34
CA ILE A 17 -9.68 9.20 -0.90
C ILE A 17 -8.72 8.86 0.23
N LEU A 18 -7.46 9.29 0.12
CA LEU A 18 -6.48 9.07 1.18
C LEU A 18 -6.84 9.81 2.46
N LEU A 19 -7.34 11.04 2.32
CA LEU A 19 -7.74 11.82 3.49
C LEU A 19 -8.91 11.15 4.21
N ARG A 20 -9.87 10.66 3.47
CA ARG A 20 -11.00 9.91 4.04
C ARG A 20 -10.52 8.67 4.75
N LEU A 21 -9.65 7.91 4.09
CA LEU A 21 -9.11 6.68 4.66
C LEU A 21 -8.34 6.97 5.93
N LYS A 22 -7.51 8.01 5.92
CA LYS A 22 -6.75 8.42 7.10
C LYS A 22 -7.69 8.69 8.28
N ASN A 23 -8.75 9.46 8.05
CA ASN A 23 -9.70 9.79 9.11
C ASN A 23 -10.43 8.56 9.63
N GLN A 24 -10.80 7.65 8.74
CA GLN A 24 -11.46 6.40 9.13
C GLN A 24 -10.53 5.50 9.94
N LEU A 25 -9.27 5.39 9.53
CA LEU A 25 -8.29 4.60 10.25
C LEU A 25 -8.01 5.19 11.62
N LYS A 26 -7.87 6.51 11.68
CA LYS A 26 -7.64 7.20 12.94
C LYS A 26 -8.77 6.95 13.93
N SER A 27 -10.00 6.96 13.45
CA SER A 27 -11.16 6.68 14.30
C SER A 27 -11.22 5.19 14.70
N ALA A 28 -10.98 4.29 13.76
CA ALA A 28 -11.07 2.86 14.01
C ALA A 28 -10.01 2.36 14.98
N PHE A 29 -8.84 2.98 14.97
CA PHE A 29 -7.71 2.56 15.80
C PHE A 29 -7.38 3.54 16.91
N LYS A 30 -8.37 4.32 17.35
CA LYS A 30 -8.14 5.36 18.34
C LYS A 30 -7.65 4.82 19.70
N GLU A 31 -7.95 3.57 20.00
CA GLU A 31 -7.52 2.94 21.25
C GLU A 31 -6.07 2.48 21.20
N PHE A 32 -5.49 2.48 20.03
CA PHE A 32 -4.09 2.10 19.84
C PHE A 32 -3.27 3.37 19.67
N ASN A 33 -2.04 3.31 20.12
CA ASN A 33 -1.15 4.47 20.02
C ASN A 33 -0.56 4.59 18.61
N LEU A 34 -1.44 4.81 17.64
CA LEU A 34 -1.07 4.91 16.23
C LEU A 34 -1.39 6.30 15.68
N SER A 35 -0.50 6.81 14.85
CA SER A 35 -0.82 7.97 14.04
C SER A 35 -0.62 7.62 12.58
N PHE A 36 -1.35 8.31 11.72
CA PHE A 36 -1.34 8.05 10.28
C PHE A 36 -0.88 9.30 9.55
N LYS A 37 0.10 9.14 8.67
CA LYS A 37 0.62 10.25 7.87
C LYS A 37 0.53 9.89 6.40
N ILE A 38 0.03 10.84 5.60
CA ILE A 38 0.02 10.68 4.16
C ILE A 38 1.38 11.10 3.61
N VAL A 39 2.00 10.20 2.86
CA VAL A 39 3.27 10.48 2.21
C VAL A 39 3.02 11.44 1.06
N LYS A 40 3.84 12.48 0.97
CA LYS A 40 3.76 13.44 -0.11
C LYS A 40 4.21 12.79 -1.40
N GLY A 41 3.40 12.92 -2.44
CA GLY A 41 3.70 12.34 -3.74
C GLY A 41 3.16 10.93 -3.90
N GLU A 42 3.22 10.43 -5.10
CA GLU A 42 2.71 9.11 -5.46
C GLU A 42 3.82 8.28 -6.09
N ILE A 43 3.68 6.96 -5.99
CA ILE A 43 4.55 6.03 -6.72
C ILE A 43 3.79 5.64 -7.98
N PRO A 44 4.36 5.90 -9.17
CA PRO A 44 3.65 5.62 -10.42
C PRO A 44 3.57 4.12 -10.69
N LEU A 45 2.49 3.71 -11.31
CA LEU A 45 2.35 2.37 -11.86
C LEU A 45 3.04 2.31 -13.21
N GLU A 46 3.64 1.17 -13.51
CA GLU A 46 4.36 0.96 -14.77
C GLU A 46 3.68 -0.11 -15.59
N GLU A 47 3.83 -0.05 -16.90
CA GLU A 47 3.26 -1.05 -17.79
C GLU A 47 3.80 -2.44 -17.50
N SER A 48 5.05 -2.54 -17.04
CA SER A 48 5.65 -3.81 -16.67
C SER A 48 4.95 -4.51 -15.51
N ASP A 49 4.21 -3.75 -14.70
CA ASP A 49 3.45 -4.29 -13.58
C ASP A 49 2.05 -4.76 -13.99
N TYR A 50 1.66 -4.47 -15.22
CA TYR A 50 0.30 -4.73 -15.70
C TYR A 50 0.25 -6.02 -16.53
N ASP A 51 -0.73 -6.84 -16.21
CA ASP A 51 -1.02 -8.07 -16.95
C ASP A 51 -2.23 -7.81 -17.84
N SER A 52 -2.00 -7.65 -19.13
CA SER A 52 -3.03 -7.28 -20.08
C SER A 52 -4.16 -8.30 -20.19
N PRO A 53 -3.87 -9.61 -20.30
CA PRO A 53 -4.94 -10.61 -20.34
C PRO A 53 -5.83 -10.60 -19.10
N ARG A 54 -5.25 -10.33 -17.94
CA ARG A 54 -6.01 -10.27 -16.68
C ARG A 54 -6.65 -8.91 -16.45
N ARG A 55 -6.16 -7.87 -17.11
CA ARG A 55 -6.53 -6.48 -16.86
C ARG A 55 -6.32 -6.10 -15.40
N GLN A 56 -5.23 -6.57 -14.85
CA GLN A 56 -4.88 -6.38 -13.45
C GLN A 56 -3.40 -6.09 -13.30
N TYR A 57 -3.03 -5.44 -12.22
CA TYR A 57 -1.64 -5.20 -11.89
C TYR A 57 -1.11 -6.27 -10.95
N ASN A 58 0.16 -6.59 -11.09
CA ASN A 58 0.82 -7.60 -10.26
C ASN A 58 1.16 -7.01 -8.90
N ALA A 59 0.47 -7.47 -7.87
CA ALA A 59 0.64 -6.94 -6.52
C ALA A 59 2.04 -7.20 -5.98
N ASN A 60 2.62 -8.35 -6.28
CA ASN A 60 3.97 -8.67 -5.80
C ASN A 60 5.02 -7.75 -6.40
N ALA A 61 4.88 -7.44 -7.70
CA ALA A 61 5.79 -6.51 -8.37
C ALA A 61 5.69 -5.11 -7.76
N ILE A 62 4.48 -4.67 -7.47
CA ILE A 62 4.25 -3.36 -6.85
C ILE A 62 4.86 -3.34 -5.44
N LEU A 63 4.65 -4.37 -4.64
CA LEU A 63 5.20 -4.45 -3.29
C LEU A 63 6.73 -4.39 -3.29
N ASN A 64 7.36 -5.13 -4.22
CA ASN A 64 8.82 -5.12 -4.32
C ASN A 64 9.33 -3.73 -4.67
N LYS A 65 8.65 -3.06 -5.59
CA LYS A 65 8.99 -1.69 -5.99
C LYS A 65 8.87 -0.74 -4.80
N ILE A 66 7.78 -0.84 -4.06
CA ILE A 66 7.56 0.01 -2.89
C ILE A 66 8.65 -0.21 -1.86
N ALA A 67 8.98 -1.47 -1.58
CA ALA A 67 10.02 -1.80 -0.62
C ALA A 67 11.36 -1.20 -1.02
N GLN A 68 11.69 -1.25 -2.30
CA GLN A 68 12.92 -0.64 -2.80
C GLN A 68 12.91 0.89 -2.66
N CYS A 69 11.78 1.50 -2.99
CA CYS A 69 11.64 2.96 -2.88
C CYS A 69 11.76 3.44 -1.44
N LEU A 70 11.31 2.63 -0.49
CA LEU A 70 11.26 3.03 0.91
C LEU A 70 12.47 2.57 1.71
N GLN A 71 13.40 1.88 1.07
CA GLN A 71 14.54 1.29 1.75
C GLN A 71 15.41 2.33 2.46
N ASP A 72 15.58 3.49 1.84
CA ASP A 72 16.38 4.58 2.39
C ASP A 72 15.58 5.55 3.24
N LYS A 73 14.31 5.26 3.43
CA LYS A 73 13.41 6.13 4.17
C LYS A 73 13.02 5.47 5.49
N GLN A 74 12.67 6.29 6.45
CA GLN A 74 12.28 5.78 7.76
C GLN A 74 10.78 5.49 7.84
N TYR A 75 10.22 4.98 6.75
CA TYR A 75 8.80 4.62 6.67
C TYR A 75 8.64 3.13 6.95
N PHE A 76 8.87 2.75 8.21
CA PHE A 76 8.91 1.34 8.57
C PHE A 76 7.56 0.64 8.51
N ARG A 77 6.47 1.40 8.59
CA ARG A 77 5.11 0.85 8.45
C ARG A 77 4.40 1.66 7.40
N THR A 78 4.17 1.04 6.25
CA THR A 78 3.56 1.73 5.12
C THR A 78 2.38 0.93 4.61
N LEU A 79 1.23 1.59 4.51
CA LEU A 79 0.06 1.06 3.85
C LEU A 79 -0.03 1.75 2.50
N ALA A 80 0.18 0.97 1.45
CA ALA A 80 0.09 1.48 0.09
C ALA A 80 -1.33 1.25 -0.43
N ILE A 81 -1.86 2.23 -1.12
CA ILE A 81 -3.24 2.21 -1.59
C ILE A 81 -3.25 2.47 -3.10
N THR A 82 -3.95 1.62 -3.83
CA THR A 82 -4.16 1.82 -5.27
C THR A 82 -5.65 1.68 -5.59
N ASP A 83 -6.08 2.35 -6.64
CA ASP A 83 -7.43 2.22 -7.15
C ASP A 83 -7.51 1.23 -8.31
N LYS A 84 -6.43 0.49 -8.57
CA LYS A 84 -6.39 -0.49 -9.65
C LYS A 84 -6.62 -1.89 -9.11
N ASP A 85 -7.18 -2.75 -9.96
CA ASP A 85 -7.36 -4.15 -9.62
C ASP A 85 -6.01 -4.86 -9.61
N ILE A 86 -5.79 -5.71 -8.61
CA ILE A 86 -4.51 -6.38 -8.42
C ILE A 86 -4.71 -7.88 -8.29
N PHE A 87 -3.66 -8.62 -8.63
CA PHE A 87 -3.64 -10.07 -8.46
C PHE A 87 -2.33 -10.50 -7.81
N SER A 88 -2.32 -11.68 -7.23
CA SER A 88 -1.12 -12.27 -6.65
C SER A 88 -1.08 -13.75 -7.01
N GLY A 89 -0.03 -14.14 -7.72
CA GLY A 89 0.16 -15.53 -8.12
C GLY A 89 -1.01 -16.05 -8.93
N ARG A 90 -1.67 -17.09 -8.42
CA ARG A 90 -2.81 -17.73 -9.08
C ARG A 90 -4.16 -17.11 -8.74
N LEU A 91 -4.17 -16.21 -7.79
CA LEU A 91 -5.41 -15.55 -7.38
C LEU A 91 -5.84 -14.56 -8.45
N ASN A 92 -7.11 -14.65 -8.87
CA ASN A 92 -7.62 -13.81 -9.94
C ASN A 92 -7.71 -12.34 -9.54
N PHE A 93 -7.91 -12.08 -8.26
CA PHE A 93 -7.88 -10.73 -7.72
C PHE A 93 -7.65 -10.84 -6.23
N VAL A 94 -7.12 -9.76 -5.66
CA VAL A 94 -6.92 -9.66 -4.22
C VAL A 94 -7.31 -8.25 -3.79
N PHE A 95 -7.85 -8.15 -2.58
CA PHE A 95 -8.12 -6.84 -1.99
C PHE A 95 -6.86 -6.22 -1.40
N GLY A 96 -5.94 -7.06 -0.96
CA GLY A 96 -4.71 -6.57 -0.39
C GLY A 96 -3.69 -7.67 -0.25
N LEU A 97 -2.45 -7.26 -0.09
CA LEU A 97 -1.33 -8.17 0.09
C LEU A 97 -0.31 -7.48 0.97
N ALA A 98 0.15 -8.19 2.00
CA ALA A 98 1.20 -7.69 2.87
C ALA A 98 2.50 -8.39 2.54
N MET A 99 3.57 -7.61 2.51
CA MET A 99 4.89 -8.17 2.41
C MET A 99 5.26 -8.72 3.78
N ASN A 100 5.50 -10.01 3.83
CA ASN A 100 5.98 -10.64 5.05
C ASN A 100 7.50 -10.70 4.96
N PRO A 101 8.21 -9.82 5.64
CA PRO A 101 9.67 -9.88 5.60
C PRO A 101 10.10 -11.10 6.36
N ASN A 102 10.37 -12.16 5.63
CA ASN A 102 10.99 -13.34 6.21
C ASN A 102 12.42 -12.98 6.55
N VAL A 103 12.58 -12.06 7.48
CA VAL A 103 13.86 -11.42 7.68
C VAL A 103 14.29 -11.52 9.11
N LYS A 104 15.51 -11.94 9.27
CA LYS A 104 16.21 -11.90 10.55
C LYS A 104 16.60 -10.49 10.95
N PHE A 105 16.47 -9.54 10.05
CA PHE A 105 16.90 -8.16 10.28
C PHE A 105 15.67 -7.27 10.42
N LEU A 106 15.61 -6.55 11.53
CA LEU A 106 14.47 -5.69 11.87
C LEU A 106 14.42 -4.38 11.07
N ARG A 107 15.26 -4.24 10.05
CA ARG A 107 15.40 -2.98 9.31
C ARG A 107 14.61 -2.91 8.02
N PHE A 108 13.84 -3.94 7.69
CA PHE A 108 13.04 -3.90 6.48
C PHE A 108 11.68 -3.26 6.76
N PRO A 109 11.21 -2.41 5.85
CA PRO A 109 9.91 -1.80 6.03
C PRO A 109 8.81 -2.86 5.98
N ILE A 110 7.82 -2.70 6.81
CA ILE A 110 6.61 -3.49 6.73
C ILE A 110 5.67 -2.77 5.77
N VAL A 111 5.36 -3.40 4.65
CA VAL A 111 4.55 -2.80 3.60
C VAL A 111 3.36 -3.68 3.33
N ALA A 112 2.19 -3.08 3.28
CA ALA A 112 0.98 -3.72 2.82
C ALA A 112 0.40 -2.89 1.67
N LEU A 113 -0.16 -3.59 0.69
CA LEU A 113 -0.81 -2.95 -0.45
C LEU A 113 -2.28 -3.34 -0.44
N ILE A 114 -3.15 -2.35 -0.51
CA ILE A 114 -4.58 -2.61 -0.65
C ILE A 114 -5.11 -1.94 -1.91
N SER A 115 -6.09 -2.60 -2.52
CA SER A 115 -6.82 -2.06 -3.67
C SER A 115 -8.22 -1.65 -3.22
N ILE A 116 -8.60 -0.45 -3.59
CA ILE A 116 -9.94 0.04 -3.28
C ILE A 116 -10.90 -0.11 -4.45
N THR A 117 -10.43 -0.68 -5.57
CA THR A 117 -11.25 -0.80 -6.78
C THR A 117 -12.57 -1.50 -6.52
N ARG A 118 -12.53 -2.62 -5.82
CA ARG A 118 -13.73 -3.43 -5.59
C ARG A 118 -14.48 -3.06 -4.31
N LEU A 119 -13.96 -2.09 -3.58
CA LEU A 119 -14.60 -1.59 -2.37
C LEU A 119 -15.41 -0.32 -2.62
N ARG A 120 -15.37 0.19 -3.84
CA ARG A 120 -16.01 1.45 -4.20
C ARG A 120 -17.36 1.19 -4.82
N GLU A 121 -18.35 0.97 -4.01
CA GLU A 121 -19.72 0.86 -4.46
C GLU A 121 -20.63 1.79 -3.70
#